data_6e2a141b177c2a729694d3c69bab7259
#
_entry.id   6e2a141b177c2a729694d3c69bab7259
#
_cell.length_a   1.000
_cell.length_b   1.000
_cell.length_c   1.000
_cell.angle_alpha   90.00
_cell.angle_beta   90.00
_cell.angle_gamma   90.00
#
_symmetry.space_group_name_H-M   'P 1'
#
loop_
_entity.id
_entity.type
_entity.pdbx_description
1 polymer ?
#
loop_
_entity_poly.entity_id
_entity_poly.type
_entity_poly.pdbx_seq_one_letter_code
_entity_poly.pdbx_strand_id
1 'polypeptide(L)'
;MNPKFIALLGSTGSIGRSTLSLVRQFPDRFKIHSLSCRRSIDKLVDQIKEFSPKQVVVEASDQVTQLRELFAESELEILSGDQGNCQLVQHPEVDLVVTGIVGSAGLSPCLKALEYGKDLVFGNKESLVLAGELFMQVAHRSGSLILPM
;
A
#
# COMPACT_ATOMS: atom_id res chain seq x y z
N MET A 1 13.51 9.92 -16.45
CA MET A 1 12.59 10.09 -15.32
C MET A 1 12.64 8.87 -14.41
N ASN A 2 12.83 9.09 -13.12
CA ASN A 2 12.83 7.98 -12.16
C ASN A 2 11.42 7.44 -11.95
N PRO A 3 11.24 6.12 -11.81
CA PRO A 3 9.93 5.57 -11.51
C PRO A 3 9.41 6.03 -10.16
N LYS A 4 8.10 6.11 -10.02
CA LYS A 4 7.46 6.33 -8.73
C LYS A 4 7.25 5.01 -8.03
N PHE A 5 7.61 4.96 -6.77
CA PHE A 5 7.47 3.75 -5.95
C PHE A 5 6.15 3.78 -5.20
N ILE A 6 5.40 2.72 -5.33
CA ILE A 6 4.04 2.60 -4.82
C ILE A 6 3.99 1.68 -3.60
N ALA A 7 3.36 2.14 -2.53
CA ALA A 7 2.87 1.29 -1.47
C ALA A 7 1.39 0.99 -1.76
N LEU A 8 1.07 -0.27 -2.00
CA LEU A 8 -0.27 -0.70 -2.40
C LEU A 8 -0.96 -1.40 -1.24
N LEU A 9 -1.94 -0.74 -0.67
CA LEU A 9 -2.73 -1.27 0.43
C LEU A 9 -3.95 -2.01 -0.12
N GLY A 10 -4.10 -3.29 0.22
CA GLY A 10 -5.16 -4.12 -0.32
C GLY A 10 -4.83 -4.65 -1.72
N SER A 11 -3.69 -5.26 -1.88
CA SER A 11 -3.15 -5.64 -3.21
C SER A 11 -3.93 -6.75 -3.91
N THR A 12 -4.68 -7.56 -3.17
CA THR A 12 -5.39 -8.72 -3.74
C THR A 12 -6.85 -8.42 -4.11
N GLY A 13 -7.37 -7.25 -3.75
CA GLY A 13 -8.71 -6.81 -4.13
C GLY A 13 -8.76 -6.26 -5.55
N SER A 14 -9.94 -5.78 -5.99
CA SER A 14 -10.12 -5.31 -7.36
C SER A 14 -9.27 -4.07 -7.68
N ILE A 15 -9.21 -3.11 -6.77
CA ILE A 15 -8.39 -1.91 -6.92
C ILE A 15 -6.90 -2.28 -6.97
N GLY A 16 -6.47 -3.17 -6.08
CA GLY A 16 -5.09 -3.64 -6.05
C GLY A 16 -4.68 -4.33 -7.34
N ARG A 17 -5.52 -5.23 -7.85
CA ARG A 17 -5.24 -5.93 -9.11
C ARG A 17 -5.19 -4.98 -10.30
N SER A 18 -6.09 -4.00 -10.34
CA SER A 18 -6.08 -2.98 -11.39
C SER A 18 -4.80 -2.13 -11.34
N THR A 19 -4.36 -1.79 -10.13
CA THR A 19 -3.11 -1.04 -9.94
C THR A 19 -1.91 -1.87 -10.43
N LEU A 20 -1.86 -3.14 -10.07
CA LEU A 20 -0.76 -4.02 -10.53
C LEU A 20 -0.76 -4.19 -12.04
N SER A 21 -1.94 -4.27 -12.66
CA SER A 21 -2.06 -4.31 -14.11
C SER A 21 -1.46 -3.06 -14.75
N LEU A 22 -1.71 -1.90 -14.16
CA LEU A 22 -1.14 -0.64 -14.63
C LEU A 22 0.39 -0.62 -14.50
N VAL A 23 0.90 -1.12 -13.39
CA VAL A 23 2.35 -1.20 -13.16
C VAL A 23 3.02 -2.12 -14.18
N ARG A 24 2.38 -3.24 -14.53
CA ARG A 24 2.89 -4.14 -15.58
C ARG A 24 2.97 -3.44 -16.94
N GLN A 25 1.99 -2.59 -17.25
CA GLN A 25 1.94 -1.85 -18.52
C GLN A 25 3.00 -0.74 -18.60
N PHE A 26 3.32 -0.13 -17.47
CA PHE A 26 4.22 1.02 -17.40
C PHE A 26 5.36 0.80 -16.42
N PRO A 27 6.19 -0.23 -16.63
CA PRO A 27 7.25 -0.59 -15.66
C PRO A 27 8.35 0.46 -15.51
N ASP A 28 8.48 1.34 -16.51
CA ASP A 28 9.46 2.44 -16.44
C ASP A 28 8.95 3.62 -15.61
N ARG A 29 7.65 3.69 -15.38
CA ARG A 29 7.02 4.80 -14.66
C ARG A 29 6.65 4.47 -13.24
N PHE A 30 6.34 3.21 -12.95
CA PHE A 30 5.86 2.76 -11.64
C PHE A 30 6.54 1.47 -11.23
N LYS A 31 6.88 1.39 -9.93
CA LYS A 31 7.40 0.18 -9.31
C LYS A 31 6.68 -0.05 -8.00
N ILE A 32 6.53 -1.30 -7.62
CA ILE A 32 5.93 -1.65 -6.34
C ILE A 32 7.02 -1.68 -5.27
N HIS A 33 6.86 -0.83 -4.26
CA HIS A 33 7.72 -0.86 -3.08
C HIS A 33 7.19 -1.84 -2.03
N SER A 34 5.87 -1.81 -1.80
CA SER A 34 5.27 -2.62 -0.76
C SER A 34 3.85 -3.02 -1.11
N LEU A 35 3.42 -4.14 -0.53
CA LEU A 35 2.08 -4.71 -0.72
C LEU A 35 1.47 -5.01 0.65
N SER A 36 0.18 -4.84 0.78
CA SER A 36 -0.53 -5.33 1.95
C SER A 36 -1.75 -6.13 1.55
N CYS A 37 -2.01 -7.19 2.30
CA CYS A 37 -3.10 -8.11 2.06
C CYS A 37 -3.67 -8.57 3.39
N ARG A 38 -4.96 -8.85 3.41
CA ARG A 38 -5.64 -9.25 4.64
C ARG A 38 -5.79 -10.76 4.74
N ARG A 39 -6.27 -11.43 3.69
CA ARG A 39 -6.65 -12.85 3.74
C ARG A 39 -6.06 -13.70 2.63
N SER A 40 -5.91 -13.16 1.45
CA SER A 40 -5.56 -13.95 0.26
C SER A 40 -4.05 -14.15 0.13
N ILE A 41 -3.48 -14.95 1.03
CA ILE A 41 -2.03 -15.15 1.10
C ILE A 41 -1.48 -15.78 -0.19
N ASP A 42 -2.21 -16.73 -0.78
CA ASP A 42 -1.75 -17.37 -2.02
C ASP A 42 -1.57 -16.35 -3.14
N LYS A 43 -2.52 -15.43 -3.28
CA LYS A 43 -2.43 -14.36 -4.27
C LYS A 43 -1.28 -13.40 -3.95
N LEU A 44 -1.09 -13.10 -2.67
CA LEU A 44 0.01 -12.24 -2.23
C LEU A 44 1.36 -12.86 -2.55
N VAL A 45 1.52 -14.18 -2.33
CA VAL A 45 2.76 -14.90 -2.67
C VAL A 45 3.09 -14.74 -4.16
N ASP A 46 2.10 -14.91 -5.03
CA ASP A 46 2.31 -14.71 -6.47
C ASP A 46 2.72 -13.27 -6.78
N GLN A 47 2.10 -12.30 -6.13
CA GLN A 47 2.43 -10.89 -6.30
C GLN A 47 3.85 -10.57 -5.82
N ILE A 48 4.25 -11.15 -4.69
CA ILE A 48 5.62 -10.98 -4.17
C ILE A 48 6.64 -11.51 -5.18
N LYS A 49 6.38 -12.67 -5.75
CA LYS A 49 7.29 -13.27 -6.75
C LYS A 49 7.38 -12.43 -8.01
N GLU A 50 6.28 -11.83 -8.42
CA GLU A 50 6.25 -11.03 -9.65
C GLU A 50 6.88 -9.66 -9.47
N PHE A 51 6.55 -8.96 -8.40
CA PHE A 51 6.90 -7.55 -8.23
C PHE A 51 8.09 -7.31 -7.31
N SER A 52 8.55 -8.31 -6.58
CA SER A 52 9.71 -8.22 -5.66
C SER A 52 9.65 -7.00 -4.74
N PRO A 53 8.56 -6.83 -3.97
CA PRO A 53 8.46 -5.70 -3.05
C PRO A 53 9.53 -5.81 -1.94
N LYS A 54 9.85 -4.70 -1.33
CA LYS A 54 10.76 -4.67 -0.18
C LYS A 54 10.06 -4.97 1.14
N GLN A 55 8.79 -4.64 1.23
CA GLN A 55 8.00 -4.84 2.43
C GLN A 55 6.62 -5.39 2.08
N VAL A 56 6.08 -6.24 2.93
CA VAL A 56 4.68 -6.68 2.85
C VAL A 56 4.05 -6.63 4.24
N VAL A 57 2.74 -6.45 4.26
CA VAL A 57 1.95 -6.50 5.49
C VAL A 57 0.84 -7.54 5.34
N VAL A 58 0.71 -8.38 6.35
CA VAL A 58 -0.41 -9.31 6.49
C VAL A 58 -1.07 -9.09 7.85
N GLU A 59 -2.22 -9.72 8.09
CA GLU A 59 -2.98 -9.42 9.30
C GLU A 59 -2.58 -10.29 10.48
N ALA A 60 -2.46 -11.60 10.29
CA ALA A 60 -2.30 -12.55 11.37
C ALA A 60 -0.85 -13.03 11.53
N SER A 61 -0.48 -13.38 12.77
CA SER A 61 0.88 -13.85 13.08
C SER A 61 1.24 -15.16 12.40
N ASP A 62 0.26 -16.05 12.19
CA ASP A 62 0.50 -17.31 11.46
C ASP A 62 0.82 -17.04 9.99
N GLN A 63 0.22 -16.03 9.39
CA GLN A 63 0.53 -15.59 8.04
C GLN A 63 1.95 -15.04 7.95
N VAL A 64 2.37 -14.27 8.94
CA VAL A 64 3.76 -13.77 9.02
C VAL A 64 4.74 -14.94 9.04
N THR A 65 4.47 -15.94 9.88
CA THR A 65 5.33 -17.14 9.98
C THR A 65 5.41 -17.87 8.66
N GLN A 66 4.26 -18.07 7.99
CA GLN A 66 4.20 -18.73 6.69
C GLN A 66 5.05 -18.01 5.63
N LEU A 67 4.93 -16.69 5.57
CA LEU A 67 5.70 -15.90 4.60
C LEU A 67 7.19 -15.89 4.93
N ARG A 68 7.55 -15.85 6.21
CA ARG A 68 8.96 -15.92 6.62
C ARG A 68 9.62 -17.24 6.19
N GLU A 69 8.88 -18.33 6.24
CA GLU A 69 9.37 -19.63 5.78
C GLU A 69 9.54 -19.65 4.26
N LEU A 70 8.53 -19.15 3.54
CA LEU A 70 8.55 -19.14 2.07
C LEU A 70 9.63 -18.23 1.49
N PHE A 71 9.92 -17.12 2.15
CA PHE A 71 10.85 -16.11 1.66
C PHE A 71 12.08 -15.95 2.57
N ALA A 72 12.49 -17.04 3.24
CA ALA A 72 13.57 -17.04 4.21
C ALA A 72 14.91 -16.55 3.65
N GLU A 73 15.14 -16.77 2.36
CA GLU A 73 16.41 -16.40 1.70
C GLU A 73 16.36 -15.02 1.05
N SER A 74 15.24 -14.32 1.16
CA SER A 74 15.08 -12.98 0.59
C SER A 74 15.25 -11.93 1.67
N GLU A 75 15.44 -10.69 1.24
CA GLU A 75 15.52 -9.53 2.13
C GLU A 75 14.14 -8.92 2.40
N LEU A 76 13.07 -9.63 2.06
CA LEU A 76 11.70 -9.16 2.24
C LEU A 76 11.40 -8.93 3.73
N GLU A 77 10.98 -7.71 4.07
CA GLU A 77 10.52 -7.39 5.41
C GLU A 77 9.03 -7.67 5.51
N ILE A 78 8.64 -8.46 6.50
CA ILE A 78 7.25 -8.89 6.68
C ILE A 78 6.73 -8.26 7.98
N LEU A 79 5.70 -7.43 7.83
CA LEU A 79 5.06 -6.71 8.93
C LEU A 79 3.63 -7.19 9.09
N SER A 80 2.97 -6.80 10.17
CA SER A 80 1.60 -7.22 10.41
C SER A 80 0.72 -6.09 10.96
N GLY A 81 -0.56 -6.16 10.65
CA GLY A 81 -1.61 -5.34 11.21
C GLY A 81 -1.58 -3.88 10.78
N ASP A 82 -2.36 -3.08 11.47
CA ASP A 82 -2.47 -1.65 11.22
C ASP A 82 -1.14 -0.90 11.39
N GLN A 83 -0.36 -1.28 12.39
CA GLN A 83 0.96 -0.70 12.61
C GLN A 83 1.88 -0.97 11.41
N GLY A 84 1.80 -2.18 10.86
CA GLY A 84 2.56 -2.55 9.67
C GLY A 84 2.17 -1.68 8.48
N ASN A 85 0.88 -1.49 8.26
CA ASN A 85 0.38 -0.62 7.19
C ASN A 85 0.86 0.82 7.37
N CYS A 86 0.85 1.33 8.59
CA CYS A 86 1.37 2.67 8.86
C CYS A 86 2.88 2.77 8.60
N GLN A 87 3.64 1.73 8.90
CA GLN A 87 5.07 1.68 8.61
C GLN A 87 5.36 1.69 7.12
N LEU A 88 4.58 0.93 6.33
CA LEU A 88 4.76 0.91 4.87
C LEU A 88 4.69 2.31 4.27
N VAL A 89 3.67 3.05 4.65
CA VAL A 89 3.40 4.35 4.02
C VAL A 89 4.36 5.44 4.48
N GLN A 90 5.10 5.22 5.55
CA GLN A 90 6.10 6.16 6.06
C GLN A 90 7.46 6.00 5.41
N HIS A 91 7.70 4.90 4.71
CA HIS A 91 9.02 4.58 4.19
C HIS A 91 9.51 5.68 3.23
N PRO A 92 10.78 6.13 3.40
CA PRO A 92 11.30 7.25 2.58
C PRO A 92 11.29 6.98 1.08
N GLU A 93 11.39 5.73 0.66
CA GLU A 93 11.40 5.38 -0.77
C GLU A 93 10.00 5.39 -1.40
N VAL A 94 8.93 5.41 -0.59
CA VAL A 94 7.57 5.43 -1.12
C VAL A 94 7.21 6.84 -1.58
N ASP A 95 6.76 6.95 -2.82
CA ASP A 95 6.30 8.22 -3.41
C ASP A 95 4.79 8.34 -3.40
N LEU A 96 4.10 7.23 -3.62
CA LEU A 96 2.66 7.19 -3.86
C LEU A 96 2.04 6.03 -3.08
N VAL A 97 0.95 6.31 -2.40
CA VAL A 97 0.16 5.29 -1.70
C VAL A 97 -1.14 5.09 -2.45
N VAL A 98 -1.44 3.85 -2.82
CA VAL A 98 -2.72 3.48 -3.43
C VAL A 98 -3.47 2.59 -2.44
N THR A 99 -4.68 2.95 -2.11
CA THR A 99 -5.48 2.18 -1.17
C THR A 99 -6.73 1.62 -1.81
N GLY A 100 -6.88 0.29 -1.69
CA GLY A 100 -8.11 -0.42 -2.00
C GLY A 100 -8.78 -0.97 -0.75
N ILE A 101 -8.30 -0.61 0.43
CA ILE A 101 -8.91 -1.04 1.70
C ILE A 101 -10.21 -0.30 1.90
N VAL A 102 -11.29 -1.05 2.13
CA VAL A 102 -12.62 -0.49 2.34
C VAL A 102 -12.88 -0.24 3.83
N GLY A 103 -13.70 0.76 4.13
CA GLY A 103 -14.15 1.08 5.48
C GLY A 103 -13.12 1.85 6.30
N SER A 104 -13.35 1.88 7.61
CA SER A 104 -12.54 2.67 8.55
C SER A 104 -11.13 2.12 8.76
N ALA A 105 -10.91 0.84 8.45
CA ALA A 105 -9.60 0.20 8.64
C ALA A 105 -8.49 0.84 7.81
N GLY A 106 -8.83 1.44 6.67
CA GLY A 106 -7.86 2.08 5.79
C GLY A 106 -7.55 3.52 6.14
N LEU A 107 -8.26 4.13 7.08
CA LEU A 107 -8.13 5.57 7.36
C LEU A 107 -6.81 5.92 8.02
N SER A 108 -6.37 5.13 8.99
CA SER A 108 -5.15 5.40 9.75
C SER A 108 -3.89 5.39 8.87
N PRO A 109 -3.66 4.37 8.04
CA PRO A 109 -2.52 4.40 7.11
C PRO A 109 -2.60 5.55 6.10
N CYS A 110 -3.80 5.88 5.62
CA CYS A 110 -3.97 6.97 4.67
C CYS A 110 -3.61 8.32 5.29
N LEU A 111 -4.05 8.55 6.52
CA LEU A 111 -3.70 9.77 7.23
C LEU A 111 -2.18 9.88 7.44
N LYS A 112 -1.56 8.76 7.84
CA LYS A 112 -0.10 8.69 7.97
C LYS A 112 0.62 9.00 6.66
N ALA A 113 0.13 8.45 5.55
CA ALA A 113 0.71 8.73 4.24
C ALA A 113 0.73 10.22 3.96
N LEU A 114 -0.39 10.89 4.19
CA LEU A 114 -0.50 12.34 3.98
C LEU A 114 0.40 13.12 4.93
N GLU A 115 0.47 12.73 6.19
CA GLU A 115 1.35 13.38 7.18
C GLU A 115 2.82 13.32 6.76
N TYR A 116 3.22 12.24 6.11
CA TYR A 116 4.61 12.05 5.63
C TYR A 116 4.83 12.56 4.21
N GLY A 117 3.90 13.33 3.68
CA GLY A 117 4.07 13.98 2.39
C GLY A 117 3.92 13.08 1.17
N LYS A 118 3.29 11.90 1.34
CA LYS A 118 3.04 11.00 0.21
C LYS A 118 1.78 11.39 -0.52
N ASP A 119 1.77 11.23 -1.84
CA ASP A 119 0.55 11.36 -2.60
C ASP A 119 -0.33 10.13 -2.39
N LEU A 120 -1.63 10.32 -2.39
CA LEU A 120 -2.58 9.29 -2.04
C LEU A 120 -3.63 9.13 -3.13
N VAL A 121 -3.79 7.90 -3.61
CA VAL A 121 -4.86 7.52 -4.54
C VAL A 121 -5.90 6.71 -3.76
N PHE A 122 -7.12 7.23 -3.72
CA PHE A 122 -8.24 6.58 -3.05
C PHE A 122 -9.08 5.78 -4.03
N GLY A 123 -9.24 4.50 -3.73
CA GLY A 123 -10.15 3.64 -4.48
C GLY A 123 -11.57 3.64 -3.94
N ASN A 124 -11.83 4.31 -2.82
CA ASN A 124 -13.13 4.28 -2.16
C ASN A 124 -13.63 5.69 -1.83
N LYS A 125 -14.68 6.13 -2.53
CA LYS A 125 -15.30 7.45 -2.34
C LYS A 125 -15.92 7.62 -0.96
N GLU A 126 -16.42 6.55 -0.36
CA GLU A 126 -17.09 6.61 0.94
C GLU A 126 -16.11 6.97 2.05
N SER A 127 -14.93 6.38 2.04
CA SER A 127 -13.88 6.72 3.01
C SER A 127 -13.42 8.17 2.85
N LEU A 128 -13.33 8.64 1.61
CA LEU A 128 -12.97 10.03 1.34
C LEU A 128 -14.03 11.00 1.84
N VAL A 129 -15.30 10.67 1.70
CA VAL A 129 -16.41 11.50 2.21
C VAL A 129 -16.39 11.56 3.74
N LEU A 130 -16.22 10.40 4.40
CA LEU A 130 -16.18 10.32 5.87
C LEU A 130 -15.04 11.11 6.51
N ALA A 131 -13.88 11.08 5.89
CA ALA A 131 -12.67 11.68 6.43
C ALA A 131 -12.24 12.95 5.68
N GLY A 132 -13.04 13.38 4.70
CA GLY A 132 -12.65 14.33 3.66
C GLY A 132 -12.01 15.61 4.17
N GLU A 133 -12.65 16.27 5.15
CA GLU A 133 -12.14 17.54 5.65
C GLU A 133 -10.79 17.41 6.35
N LEU A 134 -10.66 16.42 7.23
CA LEU A 134 -9.40 16.15 7.92
C LEU A 134 -8.28 15.80 6.94
N PHE A 135 -8.57 14.92 5.97
CA PHE A 135 -7.61 14.51 4.97
C PHE A 135 -7.14 15.70 4.12
N MET A 136 -8.07 16.53 3.71
CA MET A 136 -7.73 17.73 2.92
C MET A 136 -6.86 18.71 3.70
N GLN A 137 -7.12 18.90 4.99
CA GLN A 137 -6.31 19.74 5.83
C GLN A 137 -4.88 19.20 5.98
N VAL A 138 -4.73 17.91 6.23
CA VAL A 138 -3.42 17.27 6.37
C VAL A 138 -2.66 17.32 5.06
N ALA A 139 -3.31 17.01 3.95
CA ALA A 139 -2.70 17.08 2.62
C ALA A 139 -2.21 18.49 2.32
N HIS A 140 -3.00 19.50 2.65
CA HIS A 140 -2.61 20.89 2.42
C HIS A 140 -1.35 21.26 3.22
N ARG A 141 -1.28 20.86 4.50
CA ARG A 141 -0.11 21.15 5.34
C ARG A 141 1.15 20.45 4.88
N SER A 142 1.05 19.23 4.41
CA SER A 142 2.20 18.41 4.03
C SER A 142 2.59 18.55 2.55
N GLY A 143 1.75 19.20 1.74
CA GLY A 143 1.97 19.32 0.32
C GLY A 143 1.63 18.07 -0.48
N SER A 144 0.92 17.12 0.12
CA SER A 144 0.48 15.89 -0.54
C SER A 144 -0.71 16.14 -1.46
N LEU A 145 -0.83 15.35 -2.52
CA LEU A 145 -1.99 15.33 -3.40
C LEU A 145 -2.88 14.15 -3.05
N ILE A 146 -4.19 14.37 -3.08
CA ILE A 146 -5.18 13.32 -2.99
C ILE A 146 -5.82 13.17 -4.37
N LEU A 147 -5.69 11.99 -4.95
CA LEU A 147 -6.14 11.71 -6.31
C LEU A 147 -7.26 10.68 -6.27
N PRO A 148 -8.39 10.93 -6.94
CA PRO A 148 -9.43 9.92 -7.11
C PRO A 148 -8.98 8.88 -8.12
N MET A 149 -9.48 7.68 -7.92
CA MET A 149 -9.21 6.59 -8.85
C MET A 149 -10.31 6.47 -9.89
#